data_be1a768e24142077dcdd7153fb8e79be
#
_entry.id   be1a768e24142077dcdd7153fb8e79be
#
_cell.length_a   1.000
_cell.length_b   1.000
_cell.length_c   1.000
_cell.angle_alpha   90.00
_cell.angle_beta   90.00
_cell.angle_gamma   90.00
#
_symmetry.space_group_name_H-M   'P 1'
#
loop_
_entity.id
_entity.type
_entity.pdbx_description
1 polymer ?
#
loop_
_entity_poly.entity_id
_entity_poly.type
_entity_poly.pdbx_seq_one_letter_code
_entity_poly.pdbx_strand_id
1 'polypeptide(L)'
;MTQSNLTRRRAMQAIGATGALAVAGCLGGDTQTDSGNGDQSAAEDEGLPAAKAVDVDRIARDPTDIPDPVDWNEPREHDVTIRTERVTAEIEPGVTFDYMTFEGQVPGPMLRVRRGDRVNLTFDVPDDLNVAAHNMDFHAVYGPGGGADATTIAPGDDPTQISFTADYAGVFIYHCAIPNMDQHISSGMFGSILVEPEDGLPEVDNEFYLGQHEIYTDGDLGEEGHHGFDFDAMLKEEPTYVVFNGQAYGFTPDGGVPMEANTGETARVYFANGGPNLLSSWHAIGNVWSRFYRDGDLLTDPDLNVETAPVAPGTTAAAEMEFPVPGPVKIVDHALTRAARRGALGVVDVTGEPTRDIYDEDP
;
A
#
# COMPACT_ATOMS: atom_id res chain seq x y z
N MET A 1 -47.97 21.88 -12.36
CA MET A 1 -47.73 23.25 -11.95
C MET A 1 -47.25 23.24 -10.50
N THR A 2 -46.26 24.00 -10.21
CA THR A 2 -45.51 24.19 -8.95
C THR A 2 -44.45 23.13 -8.64
N GLN A 3 -43.25 23.44 -9.09
CA GLN A 3 -41.98 22.92 -8.64
C GLN A 3 -41.70 23.35 -7.19
N SER A 4 -41.27 22.46 -6.35
CA SER A 4 -40.65 22.81 -5.07
C SER A 4 -39.15 22.45 -5.10
N ASN A 5 -38.35 23.50 -5.19
CA ASN A 5 -36.92 23.49 -4.97
C ASN A 5 -36.64 23.16 -3.50
N LEU A 6 -36.12 21.96 -3.24
CA LEU A 6 -35.50 21.59 -1.95
C LEU A 6 -34.00 21.78 -2.07
N THR A 7 -33.53 22.85 -1.47
CA THR A 7 -32.14 23.27 -1.42
C THR A 7 -31.29 22.34 -0.57
N ARG A 8 -30.10 22.01 -1.09
CA ARG A 8 -29.01 21.20 -0.50
C ARG A 8 -28.38 21.69 0.82
N ARG A 9 -29.10 22.49 1.60
CA ARG A 9 -28.59 23.13 2.83
C ARG A 9 -29.04 22.51 4.15
N ARG A 10 -29.68 21.34 4.17
CA ARG A 10 -30.20 20.71 5.40
C ARG A 10 -29.63 19.38 5.79
N ALA A 11 -28.51 18.94 5.19
CA ALA A 11 -27.85 17.67 5.52
C ALA A 11 -26.59 17.81 6.39
N MET A 12 -26.28 18.99 6.92
CA MET A 12 -25.11 19.20 7.79
C MET A 12 -25.44 19.76 9.18
N GLN A 13 -26.54 19.38 9.77
CA GLN A 13 -26.87 19.79 11.15
C GLN A 13 -27.53 18.66 11.94
N ALA A 14 -26.83 17.58 12.13
CA ALA A 14 -27.26 16.52 13.07
C ALA A 14 -26.10 15.65 13.59
N ILE A 15 -24.96 16.26 13.95
CA ILE A 15 -24.00 15.63 14.88
C ILE A 15 -23.39 16.77 15.70
N GLY A 16 -23.86 16.92 16.92
CA GLY A 16 -23.28 17.87 17.84
C GLY A 16 -24.20 18.23 18.99
N ALA A 17 -24.25 17.42 20.03
CA ALA A 17 -24.54 17.85 21.40
C ALA A 17 -24.47 16.65 22.36
N THR A 18 -23.38 16.54 23.10
CA THR A 18 -23.47 16.29 24.56
C THR A 18 -22.05 16.29 25.15
N GLY A 19 -21.84 17.14 26.15
CA GLY A 19 -20.69 16.99 27.05
C GLY A 19 -19.87 18.26 27.34
N ALA A 20 -20.53 19.37 27.75
CA ALA A 20 -19.84 20.46 28.40
C ALA A 20 -19.72 20.16 29.91
N LEU A 21 -18.51 19.94 30.41
CA LEU A 21 -18.18 20.03 31.84
C LEU A 21 -17.44 21.34 32.07
N ALA A 22 -18.12 22.25 32.75
CA ALA A 22 -17.57 23.51 33.21
C ALA A 22 -16.67 23.27 34.45
N VAL A 23 -15.46 23.82 34.42
CA VAL A 23 -14.65 24.04 35.63
C VAL A 23 -14.49 25.52 35.82
N ALA A 24 -15.07 26.02 36.89
CA ALA A 24 -14.92 27.41 37.36
C ALA A 24 -13.56 27.61 37.99
N GLY A 25 -12.80 28.59 37.52
CA GLY A 25 -11.57 29.05 38.14
C GLY A 25 -11.81 30.25 39.07
N CYS A 26 -11.13 30.27 40.19
CA CYS A 26 -11.10 31.44 41.08
C CYS A 26 -9.93 32.35 40.73
N LEU A 27 -10.25 33.64 40.59
CA LEU A 27 -9.30 34.75 40.56
C LEU A 27 -8.81 35.06 41.99
N GLY A 28 -7.51 35.31 42.19
CA GLY A 28 -6.94 35.90 43.38
C GLY A 28 -5.47 36.21 43.14
N GLY A 29 -5.14 37.51 43.04
CA GLY A 29 -3.79 38.01 42.81
C GLY A 29 -2.88 37.95 44.05
N ASP A 30 -1.61 38.04 43.81
CA ASP A 30 -0.72 39.07 44.36
C ASP A 30 0.72 38.88 43.84
N THR A 31 1.33 39.99 43.59
CA THR A 31 2.70 40.20 43.13
C THR A 31 3.73 39.83 44.19
N GLN A 32 4.69 38.98 43.84
CA GLN A 32 6.04 39.07 44.45
C GLN A 32 7.11 38.65 43.42
N THR A 33 7.98 39.57 43.13
CA THR A 33 9.24 39.38 42.41
C THR A 33 10.19 38.58 43.26
N ASP A 34 10.55 37.37 42.82
CA ASP A 34 11.74 36.70 43.31
C ASP A 34 12.56 36.19 42.12
N SER A 35 13.79 36.71 42.06
CA SER A 35 14.78 36.34 41.07
C SER A 35 15.41 35.02 41.49
N GLY A 36 14.75 33.91 41.10
CA GLY A 36 15.29 32.57 41.22
C GLY A 36 15.86 32.15 39.87
N ASN A 37 17.15 31.94 39.84
CA ASN A 37 17.89 31.30 38.75
C ASN A 37 17.40 29.87 38.63
N GLY A 38 16.38 29.65 37.78
CA GLY A 38 15.87 28.33 37.44
C GLY A 38 16.76 27.75 36.36
N ASP A 39 17.55 26.80 36.76
CA ASP A 39 18.21 25.82 35.90
C ASP A 39 17.16 25.22 34.95
N GLN A 40 17.13 25.71 33.73
CA GLN A 40 16.45 25.00 32.66
C GLN A 40 17.31 23.78 32.36
N SER A 41 16.98 22.66 33.02
CA SER A 41 17.44 21.37 32.51
C SER A 41 16.94 21.32 31.06
N ALA A 42 17.86 21.46 30.13
CA ALA A 42 17.63 21.04 28.75
C ALA A 42 17.06 19.60 28.86
N ALA A 43 15.87 19.36 28.32
CA ALA A 43 15.45 18.01 28.04
C ALA A 43 16.60 17.42 27.22
N GLU A 44 17.27 16.43 27.74
CA GLU A 44 18.21 15.65 26.96
C GLU A 44 17.37 15.16 25.79
N ASP A 45 17.82 15.47 24.58
CA ASP A 45 17.30 14.91 23.33
C ASP A 45 17.64 13.40 23.41
N GLU A 46 16.74 12.63 23.99
CA GLU A 46 16.85 11.18 24.01
C GLU A 46 16.60 10.75 22.56
N GLY A 47 17.67 10.56 21.79
CA GLY A 47 17.60 10.04 20.43
C GLY A 47 16.74 8.77 20.33
N LEU A 48 16.45 8.31 19.10
CA LEU A 48 15.62 7.14 18.87
C LEU A 48 16.08 5.92 19.70
N PRO A 49 15.14 5.05 20.11
CA PRO A 49 15.49 3.73 20.66
C PRO A 49 16.36 2.94 19.67
N ALA A 50 17.26 2.09 20.20
CA ALA A 50 18.04 1.22 19.34
C ALA A 50 17.11 0.35 18.46
N ALA A 51 17.59 0.02 17.26
CA ALA A 51 16.88 -0.87 16.33
C ALA A 51 16.48 -2.18 17.04
N LYS A 52 15.24 -2.61 16.87
CA LYS A 52 14.73 -3.86 17.43
C LYS A 52 15.23 -5.08 16.63
N ALA A 53 15.18 -6.24 17.25
CA ALA A 53 15.29 -7.51 16.51
C ALA A 53 14.09 -7.63 15.56
N VAL A 54 14.36 -8.07 14.33
CA VAL A 54 13.33 -8.29 13.32
C VAL A 54 12.61 -9.62 13.53
N ASP A 55 11.33 -9.65 13.24
CA ASP A 55 10.49 -10.85 13.31
C ASP A 55 10.52 -11.61 11.98
N VAL A 56 10.80 -10.92 10.87
CA VAL A 56 10.86 -11.46 9.51
C VAL A 56 12.15 -11.00 8.83
N ASP A 57 12.74 -11.88 8.02
CA ASP A 57 13.97 -11.56 7.26
C ASP A 57 13.72 -10.44 6.23
N ARG A 58 12.50 -10.37 5.72
CA ARG A 58 12.11 -9.38 4.72
C ARG A 58 10.63 -9.03 4.84
N ILE A 59 10.33 -7.75 5.00
CA ILE A 59 8.95 -7.24 4.98
C ILE A 59 8.35 -7.23 3.57
N ALA A 60 9.18 -6.95 2.56
CA ALA A 60 8.74 -6.86 1.18
C ALA A 60 8.31 -8.23 0.63
N ARG A 61 7.04 -8.36 0.25
CA ARG A 61 6.56 -9.51 -0.52
C ARG A 61 7.34 -9.63 -1.81
N ASP A 62 7.70 -10.87 -2.17
CA ASP A 62 8.31 -11.15 -3.46
C ASP A 62 7.36 -10.69 -4.59
N PRO A 63 7.82 -9.85 -5.53
CA PRO A 63 6.96 -9.37 -6.60
C PRO A 63 6.47 -10.48 -7.53
N THR A 64 7.07 -11.66 -7.52
CA THR A 64 6.64 -12.84 -8.29
C THR A 64 5.70 -13.76 -7.51
N ASP A 65 5.43 -13.45 -6.22
CA ASP A 65 4.46 -14.20 -5.40
C ASP A 65 3.02 -13.83 -5.82
N ILE A 66 2.63 -14.30 -6.98
CA ILE A 66 1.32 -14.10 -7.62
C ILE A 66 0.72 -15.48 -7.90
N PRO A 67 -0.57 -15.72 -7.61
CA PRO A 67 -1.23 -16.96 -7.98
C PRO A 67 -1.22 -17.18 -9.51
N ASP A 68 -1.15 -18.44 -9.91
CA ASP A 68 -1.17 -18.83 -11.33
C ASP A 68 -2.34 -18.22 -12.10
N PRO A 69 -2.20 -17.93 -13.40
CA PRO A 69 -3.30 -17.48 -14.26
C PRO A 69 -4.52 -18.40 -14.20
N VAL A 70 -5.71 -17.79 -14.33
CA VAL A 70 -6.97 -18.55 -14.35
C VAL A 70 -6.98 -19.53 -15.52
N ASP A 71 -7.11 -20.82 -15.22
CA ASP A 71 -7.15 -21.93 -16.20
C ASP A 71 -8.53 -22.62 -16.31
N TRP A 72 -9.58 -22.01 -15.71
CA TRP A 72 -10.94 -22.52 -15.71
C TRP A 72 -11.91 -21.54 -16.39
N ASN A 73 -12.97 -22.09 -16.98
CA ASN A 73 -13.92 -21.33 -17.81
C ASN A 73 -15.35 -21.23 -17.22
N GLU A 74 -15.59 -21.87 -16.09
CA GLU A 74 -16.87 -21.80 -15.36
C GLU A 74 -16.63 -21.28 -13.95
N PRO A 75 -17.57 -20.51 -13.37
CA PRO A 75 -17.43 -20.02 -12.00
C PRO A 75 -17.21 -21.14 -10.98
N ARG A 76 -16.32 -20.93 -10.03
CA ARG A 76 -16.03 -21.86 -8.94
C ARG A 76 -15.97 -21.15 -7.57
N GLU A 77 -15.89 -21.92 -6.50
CA GLU A 77 -15.70 -21.40 -5.14
C GLU A 77 -14.22 -21.48 -4.76
N HIS A 78 -13.79 -20.47 -4.01
CA HIS A 78 -12.46 -20.38 -3.42
C HIS A 78 -12.58 -20.18 -1.91
N ASP A 79 -11.98 -21.05 -1.14
CA ASP A 79 -11.85 -20.89 0.30
C ASP A 79 -10.51 -20.19 0.59
N VAL A 80 -10.57 -18.97 1.11
CA VAL A 80 -9.41 -18.12 1.38
C VAL A 80 -9.36 -17.81 2.86
N THR A 81 -8.20 -17.95 3.48
CA THR A 81 -7.96 -17.48 4.84
C THR A 81 -6.92 -16.38 4.80
N ILE A 82 -7.20 -15.24 5.46
CA ILE A 82 -6.26 -14.15 5.65
C ILE A 82 -6.15 -13.84 7.13
N ARG A 83 -4.91 -13.79 7.61
CA ARG A 83 -4.56 -13.43 8.98
C ARG A 83 -3.90 -12.07 9.03
N THR A 84 -4.05 -11.41 10.14
CA THR A 84 -3.29 -10.19 10.43
C THR A 84 -2.12 -10.51 11.35
N GLU A 85 -1.01 -9.84 11.11
CA GLU A 85 0.21 -9.98 11.91
C GLU A 85 0.87 -8.61 12.08
N ARG A 86 1.24 -8.29 13.33
CA ARG A 86 2.15 -7.18 13.59
C ARG A 86 3.57 -7.73 13.63
N VAL A 87 4.42 -7.20 12.78
CA VAL A 87 5.82 -7.63 12.66
C VAL A 87 6.78 -6.46 12.77
N THR A 88 7.88 -6.64 13.49
CA THR A 88 9.00 -5.70 13.44
C THR A 88 9.88 -6.08 12.26
N ALA A 89 10.15 -5.12 11.36
CA ALA A 89 11.01 -5.34 10.21
C ALA A 89 11.81 -4.07 9.86
N GLU A 90 12.81 -4.21 8.99
CA GLU A 90 13.59 -3.08 8.49
C GLU A 90 12.86 -2.39 7.33
N ILE A 91 12.74 -1.03 7.42
CA ILE A 91 12.40 -0.18 6.27
C ILE A 91 13.61 -0.09 5.34
N GLU A 92 14.79 0.12 5.93
CA GLU A 92 16.12 0.09 5.32
C GLU A 92 17.13 -0.40 6.36
N PRO A 93 18.37 -0.78 5.98
CA PRO A 93 19.34 -1.34 6.93
C PRO A 93 19.54 -0.46 8.17
N GLY A 94 19.33 -1.04 9.37
CA GLY A 94 19.47 -0.37 10.65
C GLY A 94 18.26 0.45 11.11
N VAL A 95 17.21 0.58 10.29
CA VAL A 95 15.97 1.32 10.60
C VAL A 95 14.82 0.33 10.73
N THR A 96 14.38 0.06 11.96
CA THR A 96 13.26 -0.87 12.21
C THR A 96 11.96 -0.14 12.49
N PHE A 97 10.85 -0.75 12.09
CA PHE A 97 9.49 -0.24 12.28
C PHE A 97 8.55 -1.40 12.59
N ASP A 98 7.49 -1.12 13.37
CA ASP A 98 6.44 -2.11 13.66
C ASP A 98 5.34 -2.02 12.62
N TYR A 99 5.36 -2.91 11.65
CA TYR A 99 4.33 -3.02 10.61
C TYR A 99 3.07 -3.71 11.12
N MET A 100 1.94 -3.33 10.57
CA MET A 100 0.69 -4.09 10.62
C MET A 100 0.47 -4.69 9.23
N THR A 101 0.26 -5.99 9.14
CA THR A 101 0.27 -6.69 7.85
C THR A 101 -0.90 -7.65 7.69
N PHE A 102 -1.15 -8.04 6.45
CA PHE A 102 -1.87 -9.26 6.11
C PHE A 102 -0.85 -10.33 5.73
N GLU A 103 -0.82 -11.44 6.46
CA GLU A 103 0.11 -12.57 6.27
C GLU A 103 1.60 -12.19 6.40
N GLY A 104 1.95 -11.29 7.33
CA GLY A 104 3.34 -11.00 7.72
C GLY A 104 4.18 -10.21 6.72
N GLN A 105 3.65 -9.81 5.58
CA GLN A 105 4.36 -9.08 4.51
C GLN A 105 3.53 -7.94 3.92
N VAL A 106 4.22 -7.02 3.23
CA VAL A 106 3.62 -5.89 2.52
C VAL A 106 3.94 -5.99 1.01
N PRO A 107 2.95 -5.77 0.15
CA PRO A 107 1.53 -5.75 0.42
C PRO A 107 1.04 -7.12 0.90
N GLY A 108 -0.20 -7.20 1.39
CA GLY A 108 -0.86 -8.48 1.64
C GLY A 108 -0.93 -9.34 0.37
N PRO A 109 -1.28 -10.64 0.47
CA PRO A 109 -1.28 -11.55 -0.66
C PRO A 109 -2.21 -11.07 -1.78
N MET A 110 -1.78 -11.25 -3.04
CA MET A 110 -2.69 -11.10 -4.17
C MET A 110 -3.68 -12.26 -4.19
N LEU A 111 -4.96 -11.95 -4.25
CA LEU A 111 -5.98 -12.94 -4.57
C LEU A 111 -6.22 -12.91 -6.07
N ARG A 112 -6.31 -14.10 -6.72
CA ARG A 112 -6.57 -14.21 -8.16
C ARG A 112 -7.76 -15.13 -8.40
N VAL A 113 -8.80 -14.59 -9.00
CA VAL A 113 -10.05 -15.28 -9.28
C VAL A 113 -10.58 -14.89 -10.66
N ARG A 114 -11.53 -15.63 -11.18
CA ARG A 114 -12.25 -15.32 -12.42
C ARG A 114 -13.53 -14.56 -12.12
N ARG A 115 -13.94 -13.68 -13.00
CA ARG A 115 -15.25 -13.03 -12.90
C ARG A 115 -16.36 -14.07 -12.79
N GLY A 116 -17.22 -13.87 -11.79
CA GLY A 116 -18.31 -14.79 -11.44
C GLY A 116 -17.94 -15.83 -10.39
N ASP A 117 -16.67 -15.97 -10.02
CA ASP A 117 -16.25 -16.86 -8.92
C ASP A 117 -16.79 -16.39 -7.59
N ARG A 118 -16.96 -17.33 -6.66
CA ARG A 118 -17.34 -17.06 -5.27
C ARG A 118 -16.14 -17.21 -4.36
N VAL A 119 -15.86 -16.19 -3.58
CA VAL A 119 -14.82 -16.21 -2.54
C VAL A 119 -15.48 -16.40 -1.18
N ASN A 120 -15.09 -17.43 -0.46
CA ASN A 120 -15.41 -17.69 0.94
C ASN A 120 -14.19 -17.28 1.76
N LEU A 121 -14.21 -16.06 2.31
CA LEU A 121 -13.12 -15.52 3.10
C LEU A 121 -13.30 -15.87 4.57
N THR A 122 -12.27 -16.45 5.18
CA THR A 122 -12.09 -16.51 6.63
C THR A 122 -11.05 -15.46 7.03
N PHE A 123 -11.44 -14.55 7.92
CA PHE A 123 -10.57 -13.49 8.43
C PHE A 123 -10.25 -13.74 9.91
N ASP A 124 -8.96 -13.70 10.25
CA ASP A 124 -8.43 -14.04 11.56
C ASP A 124 -7.49 -12.96 12.10
N VAL A 125 -7.69 -12.60 13.38
CA VAL A 125 -6.85 -11.63 14.12
C VAL A 125 -6.29 -12.34 15.37
N PRO A 126 -5.20 -13.11 15.25
CA PRO A 126 -4.61 -13.84 16.35
C PRO A 126 -4.18 -12.93 17.51
N ASP A 127 -4.42 -13.34 18.75
CA ASP A 127 -4.14 -12.56 19.96
C ASP A 127 -2.64 -12.33 20.19
N ASP A 128 -1.82 -13.33 19.87
CA ASP A 128 -0.37 -13.29 20.03
C ASP A 128 0.37 -12.48 18.97
N LEU A 129 -0.31 -12.14 17.88
CA LEU A 129 0.27 -11.42 16.74
C LEU A 129 -0.26 -10.00 16.56
N ASN A 130 -1.22 -9.56 17.38
CA ASN A 130 -1.90 -8.28 17.19
C ASN A 130 -2.10 -7.53 18.51
N VAL A 131 -2.20 -6.21 18.40
CA VAL A 131 -2.48 -5.30 19.54
C VAL A 131 -3.73 -4.44 19.31
N ALA A 132 -4.35 -4.53 18.14
CA ALA A 132 -5.52 -3.75 17.74
C ALA A 132 -6.52 -4.61 16.97
N ALA A 133 -7.77 -4.18 16.94
CA ALA A 133 -8.77 -4.77 16.05
C ALA A 133 -8.43 -4.46 14.59
N HIS A 134 -8.87 -5.35 13.69
CA HIS A 134 -8.70 -5.20 12.26
C HIS A 134 -9.96 -5.65 11.52
N ASN A 135 -10.03 -5.35 10.23
CA ASN A 135 -11.08 -5.80 9.32
C ASN A 135 -10.55 -5.80 7.88
N MET A 136 -11.41 -6.16 6.93
CA MET A 136 -11.07 -6.10 5.50
C MET A 136 -12.20 -5.40 4.72
N ASP A 137 -11.81 -4.32 4.04
CA ASP A 137 -12.58 -3.62 3.01
C ASP A 137 -12.04 -4.01 1.63
N PHE A 138 -12.88 -4.59 0.80
CA PHE A 138 -12.56 -4.92 -0.60
C PHE A 138 -13.27 -3.94 -1.54
N HIS A 139 -12.54 -3.15 -2.31
CA HIS A 139 -13.15 -2.25 -3.29
C HIS A 139 -13.93 -2.97 -4.40
N ALA A 140 -13.69 -4.28 -4.58
CA ALA A 140 -14.39 -5.14 -5.54
C ALA A 140 -15.71 -5.72 -5.02
N VAL A 141 -16.10 -5.44 -3.77
CA VAL A 141 -17.19 -6.16 -3.11
C VAL A 141 -18.40 -5.27 -2.88
N TYR A 142 -19.59 -5.71 -3.31
CA TYR A 142 -20.85 -5.14 -2.86
C TYR A 142 -21.17 -5.58 -1.43
N GLY A 143 -21.28 -4.64 -0.52
CA GLY A 143 -21.64 -4.90 0.86
C GLY A 143 -21.30 -3.73 1.77
N PRO A 144 -21.79 -3.71 3.01
CA PRO A 144 -21.43 -2.66 3.97
C PRO A 144 -19.93 -2.62 4.21
N GLY A 145 -19.31 -1.45 3.89
CA GLY A 145 -17.86 -1.24 3.97
C GLY A 145 -17.03 -2.25 3.19
N GLY A 146 -17.49 -2.70 1.99
CA GLY A 146 -16.76 -3.70 1.20
C GLY A 146 -16.49 -5.03 1.93
N GLY A 147 -17.26 -5.34 2.98
CA GLY A 147 -17.04 -6.46 3.90
C GLY A 147 -16.50 -6.06 5.28
N ALA A 148 -16.03 -4.83 5.46
CA ALA A 148 -15.41 -4.38 6.71
C ALA A 148 -16.35 -4.50 7.94
N ASP A 149 -17.63 -4.16 7.79
CA ASP A 149 -18.59 -4.27 8.89
C ASP A 149 -18.71 -5.69 9.45
N ALA A 150 -18.62 -6.69 8.58
CA ALA A 150 -18.78 -8.11 8.95
C ALA A 150 -17.45 -8.76 9.37
N THR A 151 -16.32 -8.16 9.04
CA THR A 151 -14.98 -8.70 9.35
C THR A 151 -14.29 -7.95 10.50
N THR A 152 -14.95 -6.96 11.13
CA THR A 152 -14.35 -6.23 12.26
C THR A 152 -14.31 -7.12 13.50
N ILE A 153 -13.10 -7.54 13.90
CA ILE A 153 -12.83 -8.35 15.09
C ILE A 153 -11.60 -7.86 15.86
N ALA A 154 -11.60 -8.11 17.16
CA ALA A 154 -10.47 -7.81 18.04
C ALA A 154 -9.49 -9.00 18.12
N PRO A 155 -8.24 -8.77 18.57
CA PRO A 155 -7.31 -9.86 18.83
C PRO A 155 -7.91 -10.94 19.74
N GLY A 156 -7.82 -12.20 19.30
CA GLY A 156 -8.32 -13.35 20.04
C GLY A 156 -9.82 -13.62 19.94
N ASP A 157 -10.58 -12.78 19.22
CA ASP A 157 -11.96 -13.14 18.84
C ASP A 157 -11.96 -14.36 17.89
N ASP A 158 -13.08 -15.08 17.84
CA ASP A 158 -13.24 -16.14 16.85
C ASP A 158 -13.12 -15.56 15.43
N PRO A 159 -12.42 -16.26 14.50
CA PRO A 159 -12.36 -15.86 13.11
C PRO A 159 -13.73 -15.64 12.49
N THR A 160 -13.88 -14.60 11.69
CA THR A 160 -15.13 -14.28 11.00
C THR A 160 -15.09 -14.75 9.56
N GLN A 161 -16.27 -14.91 8.96
CA GLN A 161 -16.41 -15.37 7.58
C GLN A 161 -17.39 -14.50 6.82
N ILE A 162 -17.00 -14.17 5.59
CA ILE A 162 -17.87 -13.57 4.59
C ILE A 162 -17.76 -14.35 3.28
N SER A 163 -18.79 -14.28 2.46
CA SER A 163 -18.74 -14.81 1.10
C SER A 163 -19.25 -13.78 0.13
N PHE A 164 -18.54 -13.59 -0.96
CA PHE A 164 -18.93 -12.65 -2.02
C PHE A 164 -18.69 -13.25 -3.41
N THR A 165 -19.37 -12.71 -4.41
CA THR A 165 -19.13 -13.05 -5.82
C THR A 165 -18.24 -11.97 -6.41
N ALA A 166 -17.19 -12.36 -7.15
CA ALA A 166 -16.31 -11.48 -7.88
C ALA A 166 -16.96 -11.01 -9.19
N ASP A 167 -17.85 -10.00 -9.11
CA ASP A 167 -18.67 -9.56 -10.24
C ASP A 167 -17.96 -8.61 -11.21
N TYR A 168 -16.90 -7.95 -10.75
CA TYR A 168 -16.16 -6.96 -11.52
C TYR A 168 -14.82 -7.53 -11.98
N ALA A 169 -14.58 -7.60 -13.28
CA ALA A 169 -13.25 -7.89 -13.80
C ALA A 169 -12.37 -6.63 -13.64
N GLY A 170 -11.20 -6.81 -13.02
CA GLY A 170 -10.27 -5.73 -12.73
C GLY A 170 -9.26 -6.11 -11.65
N VAL A 171 -8.34 -5.22 -11.39
CA VAL A 171 -7.49 -5.25 -10.22
C VAL A 171 -8.06 -4.29 -9.19
N PHE A 172 -8.26 -4.73 -7.97
CA PHE A 172 -8.85 -3.90 -6.91
C PHE A 172 -8.04 -4.02 -5.63
N ILE A 173 -7.94 -2.91 -4.90
CA ILE A 173 -7.29 -2.90 -3.59
C ILE A 173 -8.24 -3.50 -2.53
N TYR A 174 -7.68 -4.14 -1.54
CA TYR A 174 -8.30 -4.37 -0.24
C TYR A 174 -7.41 -3.80 0.86
N HIS A 175 -7.98 -3.40 1.97
CA HIS A 175 -7.25 -2.82 3.10
C HIS A 175 -8.01 -2.91 4.41
N CYS A 176 -7.32 -2.62 5.51
CA CYS A 176 -7.98 -2.44 6.81
C CYS A 176 -8.72 -1.10 6.83
N ALA A 177 -9.96 -1.08 7.35
CA ALA A 177 -10.85 0.07 7.36
C ALA A 177 -11.41 0.42 8.75
N ILE A 178 -10.75 0.00 9.84
CA ILE A 178 -11.12 0.42 11.19
C ILE A 178 -10.74 1.90 11.42
N PRO A 179 -11.22 2.56 12.49
CA PRO A 179 -10.77 3.92 12.85
C PRO A 179 -9.24 4.05 12.90
N ASN A 180 -8.70 5.14 12.37
CA ASN A 180 -7.30 5.37 11.98
C ASN A 180 -6.86 4.48 10.78
N MET A 181 -7.76 4.29 9.83
CA MET A 181 -7.54 3.55 8.59
C MET A 181 -6.23 3.98 7.89
N ASP A 182 -5.97 5.27 7.84
CA ASP A 182 -4.78 5.90 7.28
C ASP A 182 -3.49 5.37 7.93
N GLN A 183 -3.45 5.24 9.27
CA GLN A 183 -2.34 4.62 9.99
C GLN A 183 -2.18 3.15 9.62
N HIS A 184 -3.28 2.38 9.59
CA HIS A 184 -3.22 0.96 9.29
C HIS A 184 -2.70 0.69 7.87
N ILE A 185 -3.17 1.45 6.89
CA ILE A 185 -2.69 1.36 5.50
C ILE A 185 -1.22 1.78 5.42
N SER A 186 -0.85 2.89 6.04
CA SER A 186 0.53 3.37 6.11
C SER A 186 1.47 2.35 6.76
N SER A 187 0.97 1.61 7.77
CA SER A 187 1.74 0.55 8.42
C SER A 187 1.78 -0.76 7.63
N GLY A 188 1.14 -0.85 6.43
CA GLY A 188 1.25 -1.98 5.52
C GLY A 188 -0.02 -2.78 5.27
N MET A 189 -1.16 -2.42 5.89
CA MET A 189 -2.40 -3.21 5.78
C MET A 189 -3.19 -2.92 4.52
N PHE A 190 -2.64 -3.28 3.38
CA PHE A 190 -3.33 -3.29 2.08
C PHE A 190 -2.82 -4.44 1.20
N GLY A 191 -3.60 -4.81 0.21
CA GLY A 191 -3.26 -5.81 -0.79
C GLY A 191 -4.18 -5.70 -2.00
N SER A 192 -4.15 -6.67 -2.91
CA SER A 192 -4.96 -6.63 -4.13
C SER A 192 -5.72 -7.92 -4.39
N ILE A 193 -6.88 -7.79 -5.02
CA ILE A 193 -7.59 -8.88 -5.66
C ILE A 193 -7.62 -8.63 -7.18
N LEU A 194 -7.13 -9.59 -7.93
CA LEU A 194 -7.24 -9.66 -9.39
C LEU A 194 -8.44 -10.53 -9.75
N VAL A 195 -9.44 -9.91 -10.37
CA VAL A 195 -10.58 -10.60 -10.94
C VAL A 195 -10.39 -10.63 -12.45
N GLU A 196 -9.94 -11.76 -12.99
CA GLU A 196 -9.74 -11.89 -14.43
C GLU A 196 -11.06 -11.84 -15.21
N PRO A 197 -11.07 -11.20 -16.39
CA PRO A 197 -12.20 -11.28 -17.32
C PRO A 197 -12.56 -12.72 -17.68
N GLU A 198 -13.79 -12.95 -18.12
CA GLU A 198 -14.25 -14.29 -18.52
C GLU A 198 -13.44 -14.89 -19.68
N ASP A 199 -12.94 -14.03 -20.57
CA ASP A 199 -12.12 -14.41 -21.72
C ASP A 199 -10.61 -14.47 -21.39
N GLY A 200 -10.24 -14.26 -20.12
CA GLY A 200 -8.86 -14.22 -19.64
C GLY A 200 -8.12 -12.94 -19.98
N LEU A 201 -6.83 -12.92 -19.70
CA LEU A 201 -5.90 -11.83 -20.04
C LEU A 201 -4.94 -12.30 -21.16
N PRO A 202 -4.39 -11.38 -21.97
CA PRO A 202 -3.29 -11.71 -22.87
C PRO A 202 -2.14 -12.37 -22.11
N GLU A 203 -1.50 -13.38 -22.69
CA GLU A 203 -0.33 -14.01 -22.10
C GLU A 203 0.85 -13.03 -22.07
N VAL A 204 1.63 -13.08 -21.01
CA VAL A 204 2.92 -12.40 -20.84
C VAL A 204 3.94 -13.39 -20.28
N ASP A 205 5.24 -13.12 -20.47
CA ASP A 205 6.30 -14.02 -20.00
C ASP A 205 6.52 -13.91 -18.49
N ASN A 206 6.32 -12.70 -17.94
CA ASN A 206 6.54 -12.40 -16.53
C ASN A 206 5.36 -11.63 -15.95
N GLU A 207 5.04 -11.86 -14.68
CA GLU A 207 4.08 -11.06 -13.92
C GLU A 207 4.74 -10.58 -12.62
N PHE A 208 4.49 -9.30 -12.24
CA PHE A 208 5.01 -8.71 -11.01
C PHE A 208 3.90 -8.01 -10.23
N TYR A 209 3.97 -8.10 -8.90
CA TYR A 209 3.06 -7.42 -7.99
C TYR A 209 3.80 -6.41 -7.13
N LEU A 210 3.46 -5.13 -7.28
CA LEU A 210 4.03 -4.03 -6.51
C LEU A 210 2.95 -3.25 -5.78
N GLY A 211 3.22 -2.92 -4.53
CA GLY A 211 2.40 -2.05 -3.70
C GLY A 211 3.19 -0.85 -3.22
N GLN A 212 2.79 0.37 -3.62
CA GLN A 212 3.36 1.61 -3.07
C GLN A 212 2.60 2.07 -1.86
N HIS A 213 3.31 2.49 -0.81
CA HIS A 213 2.70 3.19 0.31
C HIS A 213 3.68 4.17 0.97
N GLU A 214 3.13 4.97 1.86
CA GLU A 214 3.83 5.98 2.63
C GLU A 214 4.06 5.48 4.05
N ILE A 215 5.25 5.72 4.62
CA ILE A 215 5.53 5.44 6.03
C ILE A 215 5.89 6.76 6.71
N TYR A 216 5.18 7.07 7.78
CA TYR A 216 5.35 8.28 8.59
C TYR A 216 6.00 7.89 9.90
N THR A 217 7.26 8.32 10.11
CA THR A 217 8.05 7.93 11.29
C THR A 217 8.48 9.15 12.11
N ASP A 218 8.64 8.93 13.41
CA ASP A 218 9.14 9.93 14.37
C ASP A 218 10.66 10.14 14.29
N GLY A 219 11.39 9.27 13.59
CA GLY A 219 12.80 9.44 13.25
C GLY A 219 13.02 10.08 11.89
N ASP A 220 14.17 10.67 11.68
CA ASP A 220 14.59 11.23 10.41
C ASP A 220 14.89 10.13 9.37
N LEU A 221 14.80 10.47 8.08
CA LEU A 221 15.12 9.58 6.98
C LEU A 221 16.57 9.04 7.11
N GLY A 222 16.71 7.71 7.22
CA GLY A 222 18.00 7.04 7.37
C GLY A 222 18.62 7.12 8.76
N GLU A 223 17.93 7.63 9.75
CA GLU A 223 18.37 7.61 11.15
C GLU A 223 18.29 6.19 11.69
N GLU A 224 19.42 5.62 12.12
CA GLU A 224 19.44 4.26 12.68
C GLU A 224 18.69 4.19 14.00
N GLY A 225 17.84 3.17 14.16
CA GLY A 225 17.07 2.95 15.37
C GLY A 225 15.70 2.32 15.10
N HIS A 226 14.89 2.24 16.16
CA HIS A 226 13.50 1.81 16.05
C HIS A 226 12.60 3.03 15.96
N HIS A 227 11.94 3.19 14.83
CA HIS A 227 11.05 4.30 14.55
C HIS A 227 9.62 3.98 15.00
N GLY A 228 8.99 4.94 15.69
CA GLY A 228 7.56 4.95 15.94
C GLY A 228 6.77 5.59 14.81
N PHE A 229 5.44 5.51 14.88
CA PHE A 229 4.55 6.16 13.91
C PHE A 229 4.32 7.64 14.28
N ASP A 230 4.49 8.55 13.30
CA ASP A 230 4.27 9.99 13.45
C ASP A 230 2.92 10.43 12.84
N PHE A 231 1.92 10.65 13.71
CA PHE A 231 0.61 11.16 13.30
C PHE A 231 0.64 12.61 12.81
N ASP A 232 1.53 13.45 13.36
CA ASP A 232 1.63 14.86 12.95
C ASP A 232 2.22 15.00 11.56
N ALA A 233 3.18 14.15 11.20
CA ALA A 233 3.72 14.05 9.85
C ALA A 233 2.64 13.52 8.86
N MET A 234 1.85 12.53 9.27
CA MET A 234 0.76 11.98 8.46
C MET A 234 -0.33 13.05 8.20
N LEU A 235 -0.73 13.81 9.22
CA LEU A 235 -1.70 14.91 9.06
C LEU A 235 -1.21 16.02 8.12
N LYS A 236 0.09 16.14 7.92
CA LYS A 236 0.71 17.10 6.99
C LYS A 236 0.96 16.51 5.60
N GLU A 237 0.72 15.21 5.43
CA GLU A 237 1.07 14.45 4.21
C GLU A 237 2.58 14.50 3.90
N GLU A 238 3.42 14.49 4.93
CA GLU A 238 4.88 14.57 4.83
C GLU A 238 5.53 13.24 5.27
N PRO A 239 5.42 12.15 4.49
CA PRO A 239 5.98 10.85 4.86
C PRO A 239 7.50 10.89 4.93
N THR A 240 8.08 10.15 5.88
CA THR A 240 9.53 9.92 5.95
C THR A 240 9.97 9.04 4.79
N TYR A 241 9.23 7.97 4.51
CA TYR A 241 9.49 7.04 3.42
C TYR A 241 8.29 6.94 2.47
N VAL A 242 8.58 6.69 1.20
CA VAL A 242 7.61 6.22 0.20
C VAL A 242 8.25 5.02 -0.47
N VAL A 243 7.66 3.86 -0.34
CA VAL A 243 8.33 2.59 -0.64
C VAL A 243 7.49 1.68 -1.52
N PHE A 244 8.15 0.72 -2.18
CA PHE A 244 7.48 -0.43 -2.78
C PHE A 244 7.55 -1.61 -1.81
N ASN A 245 6.42 -2.26 -1.61
CA ASN A 245 6.27 -3.46 -0.78
C ASN A 245 6.88 -3.31 0.64
N GLY A 246 6.75 -2.14 1.24
CA GLY A 246 7.17 -1.92 2.64
C GLY A 246 8.66 -1.67 2.85
N GLN A 247 9.52 -1.75 1.84
CA GLN A 247 10.97 -1.64 1.99
C GLN A 247 11.56 -0.60 1.03
N ALA A 248 12.38 0.30 1.57
CA ALA A 248 13.08 1.28 0.75
C ALA A 248 14.11 0.59 -0.15
N TYR A 249 14.01 0.81 -1.47
CA TYR A 249 14.90 0.22 -2.48
C TYR A 249 14.96 -1.32 -2.47
N GLY A 250 13.97 -2.00 -1.88
CA GLY A 250 13.98 -3.45 -1.67
C GLY A 250 14.11 -4.30 -2.95
N PHE A 251 13.83 -3.72 -4.11
CA PHE A 251 13.93 -4.36 -5.43
C PHE A 251 15.05 -3.77 -6.29
N THR A 252 16.13 -3.30 -5.67
CA THR A 252 17.33 -2.86 -6.37
C THR A 252 18.46 -3.87 -6.15
N PRO A 253 19.50 -3.91 -7.03
CA PRO A 253 20.64 -4.81 -6.83
C PRO A 253 21.37 -4.62 -5.49
N ASP A 254 21.37 -3.40 -4.96
CA ASP A 254 22.03 -3.07 -3.69
C ASP A 254 21.14 -3.30 -2.47
N GLY A 255 19.82 -3.21 -2.63
CA GLY A 255 18.85 -3.24 -1.51
C GLY A 255 18.09 -4.56 -1.37
N GLY A 256 18.28 -5.51 -2.27
CA GLY A 256 17.51 -6.75 -2.22
C GLY A 256 17.56 -7.59 -3.48
N VAL A 257 16.40 -8.09 -3.89
CA VAL A 257 16.27 -8.96 -5.06
C VAL A 257 15.58 -8.17 -6.17
N PRO A 258 16.27 -7.77 -7.24
CA PRO A 258 15.64 -7.15 -8.40
C PRO A 258 14.67 -8.14 -9.07
N MET A 259 13.67 -7.60 -9.77
CA MET A 259 12.89 -8.38 -10.71
C MET A 259 13.77 -8.73 -11.92
N GLU A 260 13.52 -9.85 -12.56
CA GLU A 260 14.37 -10.33 -13.67
C GLU A 260 13.53 -10.55 -14.93
N ALA A 261 14.10 -10.27 -16.10
CA ALA A 261 13.55 -10.59 -17.40
C ALA A 261 14.67 -10.80 -18.43
N ASN A 262 14.30 -11.32 -19.62
CA ASN A 262 15.23 -11.44 -20.74
C ASN A 262 14.80 -10.54 -21.90
N THR A 263 15.77 -10.15 -22.74
CA THR A 263 15.49 -9.42 -23.98
C THR A 263 14.54 -10.21 -24.87
N GLY A 264 13.48 -9.56 -25.32
CA GLY A 264 12.41 -10.14 -26.15
C GLY A 264 11.22 -10.66 -25.35
N GLU A 265 11.32 -10.74 -24.03
CA GLU A 265 10.18 -11.08 -23.16
C GLU A 265 9.26 -9.87 -22.93
N THR A 266 8.11 -10.18 -22.37
CA THR A 266 7.08 -9.23 -21.94
C THR A 266 6.85 -9.36 -20.42
N ALA A 267 6.39 -8.29 -19.79
CA ALA A 267 5.93 -8.36 -18.42
C ALA A 267 4.62 -7.61 -18.22
N ARG A 268 3.82 -8.09 -17.27
CA ARG A 268 2.68 -7.36 -16.69
C ARG A 268 2.98 -7.05 -15.24
N VAL A 269 2.82 -5.79 -14.86
CA VAL A 269 2.96 -5.33 -13.47
C VAL A 269 1.59 -4.96 -12.95
N TYR A 270 1.15 -5.63 -11.90
CA TYR A 270 -0.01 -5.24 -11.11
C TYR A 270 0.47 -4.29 -10.01
N PHE A 271 -0.11 -3.11 -9.97
CA PHE A 271 0.31 -2.05 -9.08
C PHE A 271 -0.83 -1.56 -8.21
N ALA A 272 -0.62 -1.55 -6.89
CA ALA A 272 -1.53 -0.96 -5.92
C ALA A 272 -0.88 0.27 -5.27
N ASN A 273 -1.57 1.41 -5.28
CA ASN A 273 -1.17 2.55 -4.45
C ASN A 273 -2.02 2.55 -3.17
N GLY A 274 -1.49 1.96 -2.10
CA GLY A 274 -2.12 2.00 -0.77
C GLY A 274 -2.24 3.43 -0.25
N GLY A 275 -1.30 4.28 -0.55
CA GLY A 275 -1.26 5.65 -0.07
C GLY A 275 -0.77 5.74 1.40
N PRO A 276 -1.52 6.38 2.30
CA PRO A 276 -2.92 6.80 2.18
C PRO A 276 -3.19 8.13 1.46
N ASN A 277 -2.18 8.98 1.25
CA ASN A 277 -2.40 10.38 0.85
C ASN A 277 -1.87 10.74 -0.53
N LEU A 278 -0.72 10.16 -0.95
CA LEU A 278 0.02 10.64 -2.11
C LEU A 278 -0.33 9.88 -3.39
N LEU A 279 -0.57 10.65 -4.44
CA LEU A 279 -0.66 10.11 -5.79
C LEU A 279 0.70 9.62 -6.27
N SER A 280 0.77 8.43 -6.86
CA SER A 280 1.96 7.94 -7.56
C SER A 280 2.00 8.46 -8.99
N SER A 281 3.15 8.95 -9.43
CA SER A 281 3.43 9.23 -10.85
C SER A 281 4.21 8.04 -11.43
N TRP A 282 3.52 6.96 -11.71
CA TRP A 282 4.12 5.67 -12.00
C TRP A 282 4.75 5.62 -13.41
N HIS A 283 6.04 5.24 -13.48
CA HIS A 283 6.86 5.29 -14.67
C HIS A 283 7.89 4.16 -14.70
N ALA A 284 8.27 3.73 -15.90
CA ALA A 284 9.36 2.79 -16.15
C ALA A 284 10.50 3.50 -16.91
N ILE A 285 11.56 3.93 -16.20
CA ILE A 285 12.74 4.57 -16.80
C ILE A 285 13.49 3.56 -17.66
N GLY A 286 13.75 3.95 -18.91
CA GLY A 286 14.38 3.09 -19.91
C GLY A 286 13.35 2.25 -20.70
N ASN A 287 12.05 2.48 -20.45
CA ASN A 287 10.95 1.77 -21.10
C ASN A 287 9.70 2.65 -21.20
N VAL A 288 8.63 2.11 -21.76
CA VAL A 288 7.27 2.66 -21.78
C VAL A 288 6.29 1.54 -21.45
N TRP A 289 5.16 1.90 -20.90
CA TRP A 289 4.06 0.99 -20.74
C TRP A 289 3.42 0.75 -22.11
N SER A 290 3.65 -0.41 -22.73
CA SER A 290 3.08 -0.74 -24.03
C SER A 290 1.56 -0.81 -23.98
N ARG A 291 1.01 -1.27 -22.86
CA ARG A 291 -0.42 -1.21 -22.48
C ARG A 291 -0.56 -0.75 -21.04
N PHE A 292 -1.54 0.10 -20.78
CA PHE A 292 -1.81 0.63 -19.46
C PHE A 292 -3.30 0.57 -19.14
N TYR A 293 -3.65 -0.23 -18.15
CA TYR A 293 -5.02 -0.43 -17.65
C TYR A 293 -5.25 0.50 -16.47
N ARG A 294 -5.92 1.64 -16.72
CA ARG A 294 -6.17 2.66 -15.71
C ARG A 294 -7.17 2.17 -14.67
N ASP A 295 -6.93 2.57 -13.41
CA ASP A 295 -7.81 2.27 -12.29
C ASP A 295 -8.10 0.75 -12.13
N GLY A 296 -7.19 -0.09 -12.64
CA GLY A 296 -7.33 -1.54 -12.63
C GLY A 296 -8.43 -2.10 -13.53
N ASP A 297 -9.04 -1.30 -14.40
CA ASP A 297 -10.10 -1.75 -15.33
C ASP A 297 -9.51 -2.66 -16.42
N LEU A 298 -9.91 -3.94 -16.41
CA LEU A 298 -9.47 -4.96 -17.36
C LEU A 298 -10.50 -5.25 -18.45
N LEU A 299 -11.60 -4.49 -18.54
CA LEU A 299 -12.67 -4.65 -19.53
C LEU A 299 -12.57 -3.63 -20.66
N THR A 300 -12.06 -2.45 -20.37
CA THR A 300 -11.84 -1.40 -21.38
C THR A 300 -10.51 -1.64 -22.09
N ASP A 301 -10.44 -1.29 -23.38
CA ASP A 301 -9.17 -1.33 -24.11
C ASP A 301 -8.11 -0.50 -23.39
N PRO A 302 -6.90 -1.02 -23.17
CA PRO A 302 -5.84 -0.28 -22.47
C PRO A 302 -5.36 0.93 -23.27
N ASP A 303 -4.88 1.95 -22.58
CA ASP A 303 -4.10 3.01 -23.21
C ASP A 303 -2.78 2.44 -23.74
N LEU A 304 -2.33 2.91 -24.90
CA LEU A 304 -1.11 2.41 -25.54
C LEU A 304 0.04 3.40 -25.41
N ASN A 305 1.25 2.89 -25.23
CA ASN A 305 2.50 3.66 -25.20
C ASN A 305 2.48 4.80 -24.17
N VAL A 306 2.07 4.47 -22.95
CA VAL A 306 2.00 5.43 -21.86
C VAL A 306 3.37 5.61 -21.24
N GLU A 307 3.80 6.85 -21.11
CA GLU A 307 5.09 7.21 -20.51
C GLU A 307 5.03 7.18 -18.99
N THR A 308 4.17 8.03 -18.40
CA THR A 308 3.97 8.16 -16.97
C THR A 308 2.48 8.29 -16.69
N ALA A 309 1.98 7.55 -15.74
CA ALA A 309 0.56 7.57 -15.39
C ALA A 309 0.33 7.88 -13.91
N PRO A 310 -0.68 8.71 -13.58
CA PRO A 310 -1.10 8.90 -12.21
C PRO A 310 -1.85 7.66 -11.71
N VAL A 311 -1.51 7.18 -10.51
CA VAL A 311 -2.28 6.18 -9.76
C VAL A 311 -2.63 6.79 -8.41
N ALA A 312 -3.92 7.02 -8.18
CA ALA A 312 -4.40 7.67 -6.96
C ALA A 312 -4.23 6.76 -5.73
N PRO A 313 -4.12 7.32 -4.51
CA PRO A 313 -4.15 6.50 -3.29
C PRO A 313 -5.48 5.74 -3.18
N GLY A 314 -5.42 4.50 -2.69
CA GLY A 314 -6.60 3.63 -2.61
C GLY A 314 -7.08 3.08 -3.95
N THR A 315 -6.23 3.11 -5.00
CA THR A 315 -6.55 2.51 -6.30
C THR A 315 -5.40 1.67 -6.84
N THR A 316 -5.64 1.02 -7.97
CA THR A 316 -4.70 0.12 -8.63
C THR A 316 -4.50 0.51 -10.08
N ALA A 317 -3.50 -0.10 -10.72
CA ALA A 317 -3.34 -0.13 -12.17
C ALA A 317 -2.72 -1.48 -12.57
N ALA A 318 -2.88 -1.87 -13.81
CA ALA A 318 -2.05 -2.88 -14.42
C ALA A 318 -1.36 -2.29 -15.65
N ALA A 319 -0.12 -2.70 -15.92
CA ALA A 319 0.60 -2.20 -17.07
C ALA A 319 1.48 -3.30 -17.68
N GLU A 320 1.57 -3.31 -18.99
CA GLU A 320 2.44 -4.25 -19.70
C GLU A 320 3.63 -3.49 -20.30
N MET A 321 4.76 -4.16 -20.40
CA MET A 321 5.96 -3.66 -21.06
C MET A 321 6.65 -4.79 -21.84
N GLU A 322 7.41 -4.39 -22.85
CA GLU A 322 8.27 -5.26 -23.64
C GLU A 322 9.72 -4.93 -23.29
N PHE A 323 10.61 -5.91 -23.38
CA PHE A 323 12.03 -5.72 -23.10
C PHE A 323 12.87 -5.85 -24.39
N PRO A 324 12.87 -4.84 -25.29
CA PRO A 324 13.58 -4.94 -26.56
C PRO A 324 15.09 -4.77 -26.44
N VAL A 325 15.59 -4.22 -25.32
CA VAL A 325 16.99 -3.90 -25.09
C VAL A 325 17.42 -4.39 -23.71
N PRO A 326 18.59 -5.04 -23.55
CA PRO A 326 19.10 -5.46 -22.25
C PRO A 326 19.50 -4.24 -21.40
N GLY A 327 19.47 -4.40 -20.09
CA GLY A 327 19.85 -3.39 -19.11
C GLY A 327 18.75 -3.13 -18.07
N PRO A 328 19.04 -2.31 -17.05
CA PRO A 328 18.12 -2.09 -15.95
C PRO A 328 16.94 -1.19 -16.35
N VAL A 329 15.72 -1.69 -16.29
CA VAL A 329 14.48 -0.90 -16.35
C VAL A 329 14.08 -0.52 -14.93
N LYS A 330 13.99 0.80 -14.64
CA LYS A 330 13.71 1.28 -13.28
C LYS A 330 12.24 1.68 -13.14
N ILE A 331 11.49 0.95 -12.35
CA ILE A 331 10.11 1.30 -11.98
C ILE A 331 10.17 2.29 -10.83
N VAL A 332 9.52 3.45 -10.99
CA VAL A 332 9.61 4.56 -10.02
C VAL A 332 8.28 5.29 -9.83
N ASP A 333 8.11 5.94 -8.66
CA ASP A 333 7.28 7.14 -8.59
C ASP A 333 8.09 8.31 -9.15
N HIS A 334 7.68 8.85 -10.31
CA HIS A 334 8.40 9.93 -10.99
C HIS A 334 8.29 11.29 -10.29
N ALA A 335 7.65 11.39 -9.14
CA ALA A 335 7.93 12.43 -8.16
C ALA A 335 9.33 12.14 -7.57
N LEU A 336 10.38 12.50 -8.31
CA LEU A 336 11.74 11.94 -8.20
C LEU A 336 12.37 12.01 -6.81
N THR A 337 11.96 12.94 -5.96
CA THR A 337 12.41 12.97 -4.56
C THR A 337 11.97 11.69 -3.82
N ARG A 338 10.80 11.12 -4.16
CA ARG A 338 10.30 9.88 -3.57
C ARG A 338 11.10 8.67 -4.06
N ALA A 339 11.37 8.60 -5.37
CA ALA A 339 12.21 7.54 -5.93
C ALA A 339 13.67 7.64 -5.45
N ALA A 340 14.28 8.84 -5.57
CA ALA A 340 15.71 9.00 -5.35
C ALA A 340 16.13 9.15 -3.87
N ARG A 341 15.18 9.46 -2.96
CA ARG A 341 15.50 9.80 -1.57
C ARG A 341 14.68 9.03 -0.54
N ARG A 342 13.48 8.53 -0.89
CA ARG A 342 12.54 7.97 0.07
C ARG A 342 12.18 6.50 -0.19
N GLY A 343 12.77 5.86 -1.24
CA GLY A 343 12.70 4.42 -1.44
C GLY A 343 11.77 3.92 -2.56
N ALA A 344 10.99 4.77 -3.24
CA ALA A 344 10.02 4.36 -4.28
C ALA A 344 10.69 4.05 -5.62
N LEU A 345 11.59 3.07 -5.63
CA LEU A 345 12.35 2.61 -6.78
C LEU A 345 12.55 1.09 -6.73
N GLY A 346 12.23 0.42 -7.84
CA GLY A 346 12.54 -0.98 -8.11
C GLY A 346 13.22 -1.13 -9.46
N VAL A 347 13.86 -2.25 -9.72
CA VAL A 347 14.58 -2.53 -10.96
C VAL A 347 14.09 -3.84 -11.53
N VAL A 348 13.81 -3.87 -12.84
CA VAL A 348 13.77 -5.09 -13.63
C VAL A 348 15.12 -5.20 -14.33
N ASP A 349 15.92 -6.19 -13.96
CA ASP A 349 17.22 -6.48 -14.57
C ASP A 349 17.01 -7.32 -15.83
N VAL A 350 17.15 -6.67 -17.00
CA VAL A 350 16.93 -7.33 -18.29
C VAL A 350 18.23 -7.83 -18.84
N THR A 351 18.36 -9.15 -18.96
CA THR A 351 19.56 -9.82 -19.50
C THR A 351 19.35 -10.22 -20.95
N GLY A 352 20.42 -10.25 -21.75
CA GLY A 352 20.36 -10.69 -23.16
C GLY A 352 21.42 -10.05 -24.04
N GLU A 353 21.33 -10.33 -25.35
CA GLU A 353 22.25 -9.79 -26.35
C GLU A 353 21.86 -8.33 -26.70
N PRO A 354 22.82 -7.45 -26.95
CA PRO A 354 22.56 -6.07 -27.37
C PRO A 354 21.73 -5.99 -28.64
N THR A 355 20.69 -5.17 -28.63
CA THR A 355 19.81 -4.90 -29.78
C THR A 355 20.18 -3.55 -30.41
N ARG A 356 21.34 -3.52 -31.11
CA ARG A 356 21.96 -2.28 -31.62
C ARG A 356 21.08 -1.50 -32.61
N ASP A 357 20.17 -2.16 -33.30
CA ASP A 357 19.22 -1.49 -34.22
C ASP A 357 18.19 -0.65 -33.46
N ILE A 358 17.99 -0.89 -32.17
CA ILE A 358 17.06 -0.16 -31.29
C ILE A 358 17.83 0.86 -30.44
N TYR A 359 18.94 0.43 -29.84
CA TYR A 359 19.78 1.28 -29.01
C TYR A 359 21.26 0.85 -29.15
N ASP A 360 22.11 1.76 -29.56
CA ASP A 360 23.56 1.54 -29.75
C ASP A 360 24.34 2.58 -28.95
N GLU A 361 25.13 2.12 -27.98
CA GLU A 361 26.02 2.98 -27.20
C GLU A 361 27.32 3.33 -27.91
N ASP A 362 27.69 2.55 -28.95
CA ASP A 362 28.93 2.71 -29.76
C ASP A 362 28.59 2.76 -31.25
N PRO A 363 27.86 3.79 -31.74
CA PRO A 363 27.39 3.90 -33.14
C PRO A 363 28.49 4.13 -34.18
#